data_ebc76c36e86d67cca91295f4c0594ff3
#
_entry.id   ebc76c36e86d67cca91295f4c0594ff3
#
_cell.length_a   1.000
_cell.length_b   1.000
_cell.length_c   1.000
_cell.angle_alpha   90.00
_cell.angle_beta   90.00
_cell.angle_gamma   90.00
#
_symmetry.space_group_name_H-M   'P 1'
#
loop_
_entity.id
_entity.type
_entity.pdbx_description
1 polymer ?
#
loop_
_entity_poly.entity_id
_entity_poly.type
_entity_poly.pdbx_seq_one_letter_code
_entity_poly.pdbx_strand_id
1 'polypeptide(L)'
;MLWTPYLLALVAGACDIASRVEEALALLDEALQITDRTGERWFAAELSRHKGKLMLQQGHAEAAEELYRKALAIAREQQAKLWELRATTSLAGLRRDQGRHGEARDLLAPVYGLFTEGFDTPDLKEAKALLHQLT
;
A
#
# COMPACT_ATOMS: atom_id res chain seq x y z
N MET A 1 1.09 9.48 -21.03
CA MET A 1 2.39 9.83 -20.48
C MET A 1 2.78 8.87 -19.37
N LEU A 2 3.90 8.20 -19.56
CA LEU A 2 4.35 7.11 -18.69
C LEU A 2 4.58 7.54 -17.24
N TRP A 3 5.08 8.74 -17.04
CA TRP A 3 5.50 9.22 -15.72
C TRP A 3 4.41 9.96 -14.95
N THR A 4 3.26 10.24 -15.57
CA THR A 4 2.21 11.03 -14.93
C THR A 4 1.65 10.38 -13.66
N PRO A 5 1.26 9.08 -13.66
CA PRO A 5 0.78 8.45 -12.42
C PRO A 5 1.83 8.45 -11.31
N TYR A 6 3.10 8.24 -11.67
CA TYR A 6 4.20 8.24 -10.70
C TYR A 6 4.36 9.61 -10.05
N LEU A 7 4.40 10.68 -10.87
CA LEU A 7 4.52 12.05 -10.36
C LEU A 7 3.34 12.43 -9.49
N LEU A 8 2.12 12.04 -9.90
CA LEU A 8 0.93 12.32 -9.11
C LEU A 8 0.98 11.59 -7.77
N ALA A 9 1.50 10.36 -7.74
CA ALA A 9 1.67 9.62 -6.49
C ALA A 9 2.67 10.30 -5.56
N LEU A 10 3.76 10.83 -6.09
CA LEU A 10 4.75 11.56 -5.30
C LEU A 10 4.16 12.85 -4.72
N VAL A 11 3.41 13.59 -5.52
CA VAL A 11 2.74 14.82 -5.07
C VAL A 11 1.69 14.49 -4.01
N ALA A 12 0.91 13.42 -4.21
CA ALA A 12 -0.07 12.98 -3.24
C ALA A 12 0.59 12.62 -1.90
N GLY A 13 1.75 11.96 -1.94
CA GLY A 13 2.52 11.66 -0.74
C GLY A 13 2.95 12.91 0.00
N ALA A 14 3.41 13.93 -0.73
CA ALA A 14 3.78 15.21 -0.14
C ALA A 14 2.57 15.92 0.46
N CYS A 15 1.42 15.88 -0.20
CA CYS A 15 0.18 16.45 0.32
C CYS A 15 -0.28 15.74 1.60
N ASP A 16 -0.09 14.42 1.67
CA ASP A 16 -0.38 13.64 2.87
C ASP A 16 0.47 14.13 4.05
N ILE A 17 1.77 14.29 3.84
CA ILE A 17 2.68 14.80 4.86
C ILE A 17 2.23 16.17 5.36
N ALA A 18 1.71 17.00 4.46
CA ALA A 18 1.21 18.35 4.80
C ALA A 18 -0.23 18.32 5.33
N SER A 19 -0.82 17.15 5.53
CA SER A 19 -2.22 16.98 5.99
C SER A 19 -3.26 17.54 4.99
N ARG A 20 -2.94 17.56 3.71
CA ARG A 20 -3.84 18.02 2.64
C ARG A 20 -4.51 16.82 1.98
N VAL A 21 -5.28 16.08 2.77
CA VAL A 21 -5.80 14.77 2.40
C VAL A 21 -6.74 14.83 1.19
N GLU A 22 -7.62 15.81 1.13
CA GLU A 22 -8.58 15.92 0.03
C GLU A 22 -7.88 16.13 -1.32
N GLU A 23 -6.85 16.97 -1.35
CA GLU A 23 -6.07 17.21 -2.55
C GLU A 23 -5.30 15.94 -2.95
N ALA A 24 -4.74 15.25 -1.96
CA ALA A 24 -4.02 14.01 -2.21
C ALA A 24 -4.93 12.94 -2.80
N LEU A 25 -6.15 12.79 -2.26
CA LEU A 25 -7.13 11.85 -2.79
C LEU A 25 -7.52 12.17 -4.22
N ALA A 26 -7.74 13.46 -4.54
CA ALA A 26 -8.07 13.87 -5.90
C ALA A 26 -6.95 13.53 -6.88
N LEU A 27 -5.69 13.74 -6.49
CA LEU A 27 -4.54 13.42 -7.32
C LEU A 27 -4.40 11.91 -7.54
N LEU A 28 -4.65 11.12 -6.51
CA LEU A 28 -4.60 9.65 -6.62
C LEU A 28 -5.73 9.13 -7.51
N ASP A 29 -6.92 9.68 -7.40
CA ASP A 29 -8.03 9.29 -8.27
C ASP A 29 -7.73 9.63 -9.73
N GLU A 30 -7.16 10.80 -9.99
CA GLU A 30 -6.74 11.18 -11.32
C GLU A 30 -5.68 10.23 -11.86
N ALA A 31 -4.69 9.88 -11.04
CA ALA A 31 -3.63 8.95 -11.43
C ALA A 31 -4.20 7.56 -11.76
N LEU A 32 -5.15 7.07 -10.97
CA LEU A 32 -5.79 5.78 -11.23
C LEU A 32 -6.61 5.82 -12.53
N GLN A 33 -7.31 6.92 -12.81
CA GLN A 33 -8.03 7.08 -14.06
C GLN A 33 -7.12 7.09 -15.27
N ILE A 34 -5.97 7.75 -15.16
CA ILE A 34 -4.97 7.77 -16.24
C ILE A 34 -4.44 6.35 -16.48
N THR A 35 -4.16 5.63 -15.40
CA THR A 35 -3.71 4.24 -15.46
C THR A 35 -4.72 3.36 -16.20
N ASP A 36 -6.00 3.48 -15.87
CA ASP A 36 -7.06 2.68 -16.50
C ASP A 36 -7.22 3.03 -17.98
N ARG A 37 -7.12 4.31 -18.35
CA ARG A 37 -7.29 4.76 -19.73
C ARG A 37 -6.13 4.36 -20.62
N THR A 38 -4.91 4.42 -20.09
CA THR A 38 -3.70 4.19 -20.87
C THR A 38 -3.21 2.75 -20.85
N GLY A 39 -3.70 1.96 -19.90
CA GLY A 39 -3.21 0.61 -19.66
C GLY A 39 -1.85 0.57 -18.96
N GLU A 40 -1.33 1.72 -18.53
CA GLU A 40 -0.06 1.79 -17.80
C GLU A 40 -0.27 1.47 -16.33
N ARG A 41 -0.35 0.19 -16.02
CA ARG A 41 -0.73 -0.27 -14.67
C ARG A 41 0.46 -0.65 -13.78
N TRP A 42 1.66 -0.39 -14.23
CA TRP A 42 2.85 -0.82 -13.48
C TRP A 42 2.95 -0.21 -12.07
N PHE A 43 2.32 0.93 -11.83
CA PHE A 43 2.33 1.59 -10.52
C PHE A 43 0.96 1.56 -9.82
N ALA A 44 -0.02 0.85 -10.38
CA ALA A 44 -1.39 0.84 -9.87
C ALA A 44 -1.50 0.30 -8.43
N ALA A 45 -0.69 -0.68 -8.08
CA ALA A 45 -0.68 -1.24 -6.73
C ALA A 45 -0.33 -0.16 -5.70
N GLU A 46 0.71 0.63 -5.95
CA GLU A 46 1.11 1.69 -5.05
C GLU A 46 0.08 2.81 -4.96
N LEU A 47 -0.54 3.16 -6.08
CA LEU A 47 -1.60 4.18 -6.09
C LEU A 47 -2.78 3.74 -5.21
N SER A 48 -3.20 2.49 -5.32
CA SER A 48 -4.30 1.95 -4.50
C SER A 48 -3.91 1.90 -3.03
N ARG A 49 -2.68 1.53 -2.72
CA ARG A 49 -2.19 1.50 -1.34
C ARG A 49 -2.17 2.89 -0.72
N HIS A 50 -1.66 3.89 -1.43
CA HIS A 50 -1.63 5.28 -0.94
C HIS A 50 -3.04 5.81 -0.71
N LYS A 51 -3.96 5.53 -1.62
CA LYS A 51 -5.36 5.93 -1.45
C LYS A 51 -5.95 5.26 -0.20
N GLY A 52 -5.68 3.98 -0.01
CA GLY A 52 -6.14 3.26 1.18
C GLY A 52 -5.63 3.88 2.47
N LYS A 53 -4.35 4.27 2.50
CA LYS A 53 -3.77 4.92 3.66
C LYS A 53 -4.48 6.24 4.00
N LEU A 54 -4.77 7.04 2.97
CA LEU A 54 -5.47 8.31 3.17
C LEU A 54 -6.93 8.11 3.62
N MET A 55 -7.60 7.11 3.07
CA MET A 55 -8.96 6.77 3.51
C MET A 55 -8.97 6.34 4.97
N LEU A 56 -7.95 5.59 5.39
CA LEU A 56 -7.82 5.17 6.78
C LEU A 56 -7.62 6.38 7.72
N GLN A 57 -6.84 7.36 7.30
CA GLN A 57 -6.63 8.59 8.07
C GLN A 57 -7.93 9.36 8.27
N GLN A 58 -8.88 9.24 7.35
CA GLN A 58 -10.19 9.86 7.46
C GLN A 58 -11.20 9.01 8.21
N GLY A 59 -10.80 7.87 8.74
CA GLY A 59 -11.67 6.97 9.50
C GLY A 59 -12.47 6.00 8.64
N HIS A 60 -12.15 5.85 7.35
CA HIS A 60 -12.83 4.93 6.45
C HIS A 60 -12.08 3.60 6.35
N ALA A 61 -12.11 2.82 7.43
CA ALA A 61 -11.35 1.58 7.53
C ALA A 61 -11.77 0.53 6.49
N GLU A 62 -13.07 0.40 6.22
CA GLU A 62 -13.55 -0.58 5.24
C GLU A 62 -13.08 -0.25 3.83
N ALA A 63 -13.15 1.02 3.45
CA ALA A 63 -12.65 1.47 2.15
C ALA A 63 -11.15 1.27 2.03
N ALA A 64 -10.41 1.54 3.11
CA ALA A 64 -8.97 1.31 3.16
C ALA A 64 -8.63 -0.17 2.97
N GLU A 65 -9.37 -1.06 3.62
CA GLU A 65 -9.17 -2.50 3.49
C GLU A 65 -9.34 -2.96 2.04
N GLU A 66 -10.40 -2.52 1.38
CA GLU A 66 -10.65 -2.86 -0.02
C GLU A 66 -9.51 -2.39 -0.93
N LEU A 67 -9.02 -1.18 -0.70
CA LEU A 67 -7.92 -0.62 -1.48
C LEU A 67 -6.61 -1.37 -1.25
N TYR A 68 -6.33 -1.78 -0.02
CA TYR A 68 -5.14 -2.59 0.29
C TYR A 68 -5.24 -3.97 -0.36
N ARG A 69 -6.42 -4.58 -0.34
CA ARG A 69 -6.64 -5.87 -1.02
C ARG A 69 -6.47 -5.74 -2.52
N LYS A 70 -6.97 -4.65 -3.11
CA LYS A 70 -6.78 -4.37 -4.53
C LYS A 70 -5.30 -4.19 -4.86
N ALA A 71 -4.57 -3.43 -4.04
CA ALA A 71 -3.14 -3.24 -4.22
C ALA A 71 -2.40 -4.58 -4.17
N LEU A 72 -2.75 -5.43 -3.21
CA LEU A 72 -2.14 -6.74 -3.07
C LEU A 72 -2.43 -7.64 -4.29
N ALA A 73 -3.67 -7.65 -4.77
CA ALA A 73 -4.05 -8.43 -5.94
C ALA A 73 -3.26 -7.98 -7.18
N ILE A 74 -3.14 -6.67 -7.40
CA ILE A 74 -2.39 -6.11 -8.53
C ILE A 74 -0.91 -6.51 -8.42
N ALA A 75 -0.32 -6.37 -7.23
CA ALA A 75 1.09 -6.70 -7.02
C ALA A 75 1.36 -8.19 -7.29
N ARG A 76 0.46 -9.07 -6.87
CA ARG A 76 0.57 -10.50 -7.13
C ARG A 76 0.44 -10.83 -8.60
N GLU A 77 -0.51 -10.20 -9.28
CA GLU A 77 -0.71 -10.36 -10.73
C GLU A 77 0.55 -9.96 -11.49
N GLN A 78 1.21 -8.88 -11.07
CA GLN A 78 2.43 -8.37 -11.69
C GLN A 78 3.69 -9.08 -11.19
N GLN A 79 3.57 -9.96 -10.21
CA GLN A 79 4.72 -10.62 -9.56
C GLN A 79 5.71 -9.62 -8.98
N ALA A 80 5.20 -8.50 -8.48
CA ALA A 80 5.99 -7.42 -7.91
C ALA A 80 6.15 -7.62 -6.41
N LYS A 81 7.16 -8.40 -6.01
CA LYS A 81 7.36 -8.81 -4.60
C LYS A 81 7.45 -7.65 -3.63
N LEU A 82 8.13 -6.57 -4.00
CA LEU A 82 8.26 -5.42 -3.12
C LEU A 82 6.92 -4.72 -2.89
N TRP A 83 6.13 -4.57 -3.95
CA TRP A 83 4.80 -3.98 -3.82
C TRP A 83 3.83 -4.89 -3.09
N GLU A 84 3.97 -6.20 -3.28
CA GLU A 84 3.23 -7.19 -2.49
C GLU A 84 3.55 -7.04 -1.01
N LEU A 85 4.83 -6.89 -0.67
CA LEU A 85 5.26 -6.67 0.72
C LEU A 85 4.65 -5.40 1.29
N ARG A 86 4.71 -4.30 0.56
CA ARG A 86 4.16 -3.02 1.01
C ARG A 86 2.65 -3.10 1.25
N ALA A 87 1.92 -3.67 0.30
CA ALA A 87 0.47 -3.83 0.42
C ALA A 87 0.11 -4.74 1.59
N THR A 88 0.84 -5.84 1.75
CA THR A 88 0.63 -6.79 2.85
C THR A 88 0.93 -6.15 4.20
N THR A 89 2.01 -5.37 4.29
CA THR A 89 2.36 -4.65 5.52
C THR A 89 1.26 -3.67 5.90
N SER A 90 0.73 -2.94 4.93
CA SER A 90 -0.38 -2.00 5.18
C SER A 90 -1.63 -2.72 5.67
N LEU A 91 -2.00 -3.82 5.03
CA LEU A 91 -3.17 -4.61 5.43
C LEU A 91 -2.98 -5.25 6.79
N ALA A 92 -1.79 -5.80 7.07
CA ALA A 92 -1.47 -6.38 8.37
C ALA A 92 -1.52 -5.33 9.49
N GLY A 93 -1.04 -4.12 9.22
CA GLY A 93 -1.15 -3.01 10.17
C GLY A 93 -2.59 -2.67 10.50
N LEU A 94 -3.46 -2.67 9.50
CA LEU A 94 -4.89 -2.45 9.69
C LEU A 94 -5.51 -3.56 10.57
N ARG A 95 -5.19 -4.82 10.30
CA ARG A 95 -5.65 -5.95 11.09
C ARG A 95 -5.17 -5.86 12.55
N ARG A 96 -3.90 -5.49 12.75
CA ARG A 96 -3.36 -5.28 14.09
C ARG A 96 -4.18 -4.23 14.86
N ASP A 97 -4.48 -3.11 14.21
CA ASP A 97 -5.23 -2.03 14.84
C ASP A 97 -6.66 -2.42 15.14
N GLN A 98 -7.20 -3.41 14.43
CA GLN A 98 -8.50 -4.00 14.70
C GLN A 98 -8.46 -5.11 15.77
N GLY A 99 -7.31 -5.36 16.36
CA GLY A 99 -7.14 -6.43 17.34
C GLY A 99 -7.00 -7.83 16.75
N ARG A 100 -6.85 -7.94 15.43
CA ARG A 100 -6.82 -9.22 14.70
C ARG A 100 -5.36 -9.63 14.43
N HIS A 101 -4.61 -9.84 15.52
CA HIS A 101 -3.16 -10.08 15.44
C HIS A 101 -2.80 -11.38 14.72
N GLY A 102 -3.56 -12.45 14.94
CA GLY A 102 -3.31 -13.73 14.25
C GLY A 102 -3.46 -13.62 12.74
N GLU A 103 -4.52 -12.94 12.29
CA GLU A 103 -4.75 -12.71 10.86
C GLU A 103 -3.66 -11.84 10.25
N ALA A 104 -3.24 -10.80 10.98
CA ALA A 104 -2.16 -9.93 10.52
C ALA A 104 -0.86 -10.71 10.31
N ARG A 105 -0.50 -11.54 11.28
CA ARG A 105 0.69 -12.38 11.20
C ARG A 105 0.59 -13.38 10.04
N ASP A 106 -0.57 -14.01 9.87
CA ASP A 106 -0.79 -14.99 8.81
C ASP A 106 -0.69 -14.36 7.40
N LEU A 107 -1.00 -13.07 7.30
CA LEU A 107 -0.83 -12.33 6.06
C LEU A 107 0.63 -11.99 5.79
N LEU A 108 1.33 -11.48 6.79
CA LEU A 108 2.64 -10.86 6.59
C LEU A 108 3.80 -11.85 6.62
N ALA A 109 3.77 -12.84 7.52
CA ALA A 109 4.89 -13.75 7.69
C ALA A 109 5.26 -14.50 6.40
N PRO A 110 4.30 -15.06 5.63
CA PRO A 110 4.66 -15.75 4.38
C PRO A 110 5.30 -14.82 3.35
N VAL A 111 4.81 -13.58 3.23
CA VAL A 111 5.36 -12.62 2.27
C VAL A 111 6.76 -12.19 2.68
N TYR A 112 6.95 -11.87 3.96
CA TYR A 112 8.28 -11.54 4.48
C TYR A 112 9.27 -12.68 4.24
N GLY A 113 8.82 -13.92 4.40
CA GLY A 113 9.65 -15.10 4.21
C GLY A 113 10.10 -15.34 2.78
N LEU A 114 9.51 -14.64 1.79
CA LEU A 114 9.95 -14.75 0.39
C LEU A 114 11.26 -13.98 0.12
N PHE A 115 11.66 -13.09 1.02
CA PHE A 115 12.86 -12.27 0.85
C PHE A 115 14.07 -12.97 1.43
N THR A 116 15.17 -12.97 0.68
CA THR A 116 16.43 -13.60 1.07
C THR A 116 17.56 -12.60 1.29
N GLU A 117 17.32 -11.34 0.91
CA GLU A 117 18.31 -10.26 1.05
C GLU A 117 17.58 -8.92 1.17
N GLY A 118 18.31 -7.85 1.39
CA GLY A 118 17.75 -6.51 1.48
C GLY A 118 17.08 -6.22 2.81
N PHE A 119 17.44 -6.97 3.86
CA PHE A 119 16.78 -6.84 5.17
C PHE A 119 17.09 -5.51 5.87
N ASP A 120 17.99 -4.72 5.35
CA ASP A 120 18.30 -3.37 5.84
C ASP A 120 17.46 -2.29 5.11
N THR A 121 16.64 -2.65 4.14
CA THR A 121 15.76 -1.70 3.47
C THR A 121 14.61 -1.28 4.38
N PRO A 122 14.08 -0.05 4.20
CA PRO A 122 12.97 0.42 5.04
C PRO A 122 11.75 -0.50 5.01
N ASP A 123 11.41 -1.06 3.85
CA ASP A 123 10.22 -1.91 3.70
C ASP A 123 10.34 -3.20 4.51
N LEU A 124 11.49 -3.85 4.47
CA LEU A 124 11.70 -5.09 5.23
C LEU A 124 11.89 -4.81 6.72
N LYS A 125 12.51 -3.70 7.08
CA LYS A 125 12.60 -3.29 8.50
C LYS A 125 11.23 -3.04 9.09
N GLU A 126 10.35 -2.36 8.36
CA GLU A 126 8.99 -2.08 8.79
C GLU A 126 8.20 -3.37 8.97
N ALA A 127 8.29 -4.28 7.99
CA ALA A 127 7.62 -5.57 8.05
C ALA A 127 8.10 -6.39 9.25
N LYS A 128 9.41 -6.42 9.49
CA LYS A 128 9.98 -7.13 10.64
C LYS A 128 9.49 -6.55 11.96
N ALA A 129 9.49 -5.22 12.07
CA ALA A 129 9.02 -4.54 13.28
C ALA A 129 7.56 -4.88 13.56
N LEU A 130 6.73 -4.87 12.52
CA LEU A 130 5.33 -5.24 12.64
C LEU A 130 5.17 -6.71 13.08
N LEU A 131 5.91 -7.63 12.47
CA LEU A 131 5.88 -9.03 12.86
C LEU A 131 6.23 -9.22 14.34
N HIS A 132 7.19 -8.48 14.85
CA HIS A 132 7.56 -8.53 16.28
C HIS A 132 6.41 -8.06 17.16
N GLN A 133 5.61 -7.10 16.72
CA GLN A 133 4.46 -6.62 17.47
C GLN A 133 3.31 -7.64 17.48
N LEU A 134 3.29 -8.57 16.52
CA LEU A 134 2.22 -9.54 16.34
C LEU A 134 2.48 -10.87 17.06
N THR A 135 3.68 -11.05 17.59
CA THR A 135 4.05 -12.29 18.31
C THR A 135 3.86 -12.19 19.82
#